data_70e127bdcd3cb58a8c8091259ff85d70
#
_entry.id   70e127bdcd3cb58a8c8091259ff85d70
#
_cell.length_a   1.000
_cell.length_b   1.000
_cell.length_c   1.000
_cell.angle_alpha   90.00
_cell.angle_beta   90.00
_cell.angle_gamma   90.00
#
_symmetry.space_group_name_H-M   'P 1'
#
loop_
_entity.id
_entity.type
_entity.pdbx_description
1 polymer ?
#
loop_
_entity_poly.entity_id
_entity_poly.type
_entity_poly.pdbx_seq_one_letter_code
_entity_poly.pdbx_strand_id
1 'polypeptide(L)'
;MPTFEIFSREPDLRTFRSGEAIFREGDPGDCLFAIVEGEVDIQVRGAVVDHLAAGSVFGEMALIDGLPRIATALAATDCKLAAVSEKRFLRL
;
A
#
# COMPACT_ATOMS: atom_id res chain seq x y z
N MET A 1 11.73 -17.06 4.12
CA MET A 1 12.18 -15.66 4.00
C MET A 1 11.06 -14.73 4.38
N PRO A 2 11.33 -13.70 5.20
CA PRO A 2 10.30 -12.74 5.56
C PRO A 2 9.80 -11.98 4.33
N THR A 3 8.50 -11.76 4.27
CA THR A 3 7.84 -11.00 3.20
C THR A 3 8.46 -9.61 3.05
N PHE A 4 8.82 -8.97 4.16
CA PHE A 4 9.45 -7.67 4.18
C PHE A 4 10.72 -7.62 3.32
N GLU A 5 11.60 -8.62 3.43
CA GLU A 5 12.85 -8.65 2.66
C GLU A 5 12.59 -8.81 1.17
N ILE A 6 11.56 -9.58 0.79
CA ILE A 6 11.19 -9.75 -0.60
C ILE A 6 10.78 -8.39 -1.19
N PHE A 7 9.89 -7.68 -0.49
CA PHE A 7 9.34 -6.42 -0.99
C PHE A 7 10.34 -5.27 -0.92
N SER A 8 11.28 -5.27 0.02
CA SER A 8 12.28 -4.22 0.12
C SER A 8 13.22 -4.16 -1.10
N ARG A 9 13.26 -5.23 -1.88
CA ARG A 9 14.08 -5.32 -3.10
C ARG A 9 13.30 -5.07 -4.38
N GLU A 10 12.03 -4.70 -4.26
CA GLU A 10 11.21 -4.39 -5.44
C GLU A 10 11.79 -3.18 -6.17
N PRO A 11 11.80 -3.21 -7.53
CA PRO A 11 12.35 -2.08 -8.30
C PRO A 11 11.49 -0.82 -8.23
N ASP A 12 10.20 -0.94 -7.92
CA ASP A 12 9.30 0.22 -7.83
C ASP A 12 9.12 0.63 -6.36
N LEU A 13 10.09 1.35 -5.84
CA LEU A 13 10.02 1.92 -4.51
C LEU A 13 9.57 3.37 -4.61
N ARG A 14 8.53 3.73 -3.85
CA ARG A 14 7.95 5.07 -3.85
C ARG A 14 8.02 5.66 -2.46
N THR A 15 8.33 6.95 -2.40
CA THR A 15 8.38 7.68 -1.13
C THR A 15 7.18 8.60 -1.01
N PHE A 16 6.65 8.71 0.22
CA PHE A 16 5.54 9.60 0.54
C PHE A 16 5.88 10.36 1.80
N ARG A 17 5.48 11.62 1.84
CA ARG A 17 5.63 12.43 3.04
C ARG A 17 4.43 12.24 3.95
N SER A 18 4.64 12.43 5.24
CA SER A 18 3.57 12.42 6.22
C SER A 18 2.41 13.30 5.74
N GLY A 19 1.20 12.74 5.76
CA GLY A 19 -0.02 13.41 5.32
C GLY A 19 -0.38 13.22 3.86
N GLU A 20 0.51 12.69 3.02
CA GLU A 20 0.20 12.44 1.62
C GLU A 20 -0.69 11.22 1.45
N ALA A 21 -1.63 11.31 0.49
CA ALA A 21 -2.45 10.17 0.12
C ALA A 21 -1.66 9.25 -0.81
N ILE A 22 -1.62 7.97 -0.45
CA ILE A 22 -1.03 6.93 -1.30
C ILE A 22 -2.04 6.56 -2.38
N PHE A 23 -3.29 6.38 -2.00
CA PHE A 23 -4.43 6.29 -2.90
C PHE A 23 -5.69 6.72 -2.14
N ARG A 24 -6.76 7.01 -2.88
CA ARG A 24 -8.03 7.44 -2.31
C ARG A 24 -9.15 6.47 -2.67
N GLU A 25 -10.18 6.45 -1.84
CA GLU A 25 -11.40 5.69 -2.13
C GLU A 25 -11.88 6.02 -3.55
N GLY A 26 -12.24 4.98 -4.31
CA GLY A 26 -12.73 5.13 -5.67
C GLY A 26 -11.65 5.17 -6.75
N ASP A 27 -10.37 5.30 -6.38
CA ASP A 27 -9.30 5.25 -7.35
C ASP A 27 -9.20 3.86 -7.98
N PRO A 28 -8.78 3.76 -9.24
CA PRO A 28 -8.48 2.45 -9.82
C PRO A 28 -7.27 1.85 -9.10
N GLY A 29 -7.34 0.55 -8.83
CA GLY A 29 -6.28 -0.17 -8.14
C GLY A 29 -5.56 -1.12 -9.09
N ASP A 30 -4.30 -0.82 -9.42
CA ASP A 30 -3.48 -1.61 -10.32
C ASP A 30 -2.25 -2.21 -9.63
N CYS A 31 -2.06 -1.95 -8.36
CA CYS A 31 -0.93 -2.48 -7.60
C CYS A 31 -1.31 -2.59 -6.12
N LEU A 32 -0.58 -3.46 -5.42
CA LEU A 32 -0.58 -3.48 -3.96
C LEU A 32 0.65 -2.74 -3.46
N PHE A 33 0.66 -2.43 -2.18
CA PHE A 33 1.80 -1.76 -1.54
C PHE A 33 2.28 -2.56 -0.34
N ALA A 34 3.62 -2.64 -0.21
CA ALA A 34 4.26 -3.18 0.98
C ALA A 34 5.03 -2.06 1.66
N ILE A 35 4.88 -1.92 2.97
CA ILE A 35 5.54 -0.87 3.73
C ILE A 35 6.97 -1.31 4.05
N VAL A 36 7.95 -0.63 3.45
CA VAL A 36 9.36 -0.85 3.73
C VAL A 36 9.78 -0.04 4.95
N GLU A 37 9.37 1.24 4.99
CA GLU A 37 9.64 2.15 6.11
C GLU A 37 8.42 3.02 6.36
N GLY A 38 8.15 3.33 7.62
CA GLY A 38 7.08 4.25 8.02
C GLY A 38 5.79 3.56 8.41
N GLU A 39 4.73 4.37 8.51
CA GLU A 39 3.41 3.94 8.96
C GLU A 39 2.33 4.52 8.07
N VAL A 40 1.26 3.76 7.87
CA VAL A 40 0.16 4.13 6.97
C VAL A 40 -1.16 3.97 7.71
N ASP A 41 -2.02 4.97 7.57
CA ASP A 41 -3.40 4.92 8.08
C ASP A 41 -4.34 4.55 6.95
N ILE A 42 -5.22 3.60 7.20
CA ILE A 42 -6.28 3.23 6.28
C ILE A 42 -7.56 3.88 6.77
N GLN A 43 -8.22 4.64 5.90
CA GLN A 43 -9.43 5.37 6.24
C GLN A 43 -10.59 4.98 5.35
N VAL A 44 -11.77 4.90 5.96
CA VAL A 44 -13.02 4.75 5.24
C VAL A 44 -13.92 5.89 5.66
N ARG A 45 -14.36 6.69 4.69
CA ARG A 45 -15.23 7.86 4.92
C ARG A 45 -14.63 8.82 5.96
N GLY A 46 -13.31 9.00 5.91
CA GLY A 46 -12.60 9.91 6.80
C GLY A 46 -12.25 9.36 8.17
N ALA A 47 -12.70 8.14 8.50
CA ALA A 47 -12.40 7.51 9.79
C ALA A 47 -11.28 6.50 9.63
N VAL A 48 -10.28 6.57 10.50
CA VAL A 48 -9.17 5.60 10.51
C VAL A 48 -9.72 4.27 11.01
N VAL A 49 -9.63 3.24 10.17
CA VAL A 49 -10.09 1.89 10.50
C VAL A 49 -8.94 0.93 10.72
N ASP A 50 -7.72 1.29 10.30
CA ASP A 50 -6.54 0.46 10.51
C ASP A 50 -5.29 1.33 10.49
N HIS A 51 -4.24 0.87 11.15
CA HIS A 51 -2.94 1.53 11.21
C HIS A 51 -1.88 0.47 10.96
N LEU A 52 -1.08 0.65 9.90
CA LEU A 52 -0.15 -0.34 9.43
C LEU A 52 1.29 0.17 9.54
N ALA A 53 2.20 -0.73 9.84
CA ALA A 53 3.62 -0.42 10.00
C ALA A 53 4.47 -1.19 9.00
N ALA A 54 5.78 -0.96 9.04
CA ALA A 54 6.74 -1.67 8.19
C ALA A 54 6.56 -3.18 8.28
N GLY A 55 6.59 -3.84 7.14
CA GLY A 55 6.33 -5.27 7.01
C GLY A 55 4.90 -5.60 6.61
N SER A 56 3.99 -4.63 6.67
CA SER A 56 2.58 -4.84 6.28
C SER A 56 2.40 -4.64 4.77
N VAL A 57 1.38 -5.32 4.25
CA VAL A 57 0.95 -5.22 2.85
C VAL A 57 -0.49 -4.73 2.83
N PHE A 58 -0.83 -3.83 1.92
CA PHE A 58 -2.18 -3.31 1.79
C PHE A 58 -2.53 -3.00 0.33
N GLY A 59 -3.82 -2.85 0.05
CA GLY A 59 -4.30 -2.53 -1.30
C GLY A 59 -4.42 -3.75 -2.22
N GLU A 60 -4.25 -4.96 -1.70
CA GLU A 60 -4.28 -6.19 -2.47
C GLU A 60 -5.69 -6.55 -2.98
N MET A 61 -6.75 -6.09 -2.29
CA MET A 61 -8.12 -6.43 -2.67
C MET A 61 -8.48 -5.94 -4.08
N ALA A 62 -7.96 -4.77 -4.47
CA ALA A 62 -8.22 -4.25 -5.81
C ALA A 62 -7.63 -5.13 -6.91
N LEU A 63 -6.57 -5.87 -6.61
CA LEU A 63 -5.99 -6.83 -7.56
C LEU A 63 -6.78 -8.11 -7.63
N ILE A 64 -7.45 -8.47 -6.53
CA ILE A 64 -8.21 -9.73 -6.45
C ILE A 64 -9.57 -9.59 -7.12
N ASP A 65 -10.32 -8.53 -6.80
CA ASP A 65 -11.70 -8.34 -7.28
C ASP A 65 -11.82 -7.40 -8.47
N GLY A 66 -10.77 -6.65 -8.81
CA GLY A 66 -10.78 -5.71 -9.92
C GLY A 66 -11.62 -4.46 -9.69
N LEU A 67 -12.09 -4.24 -8.46
CA LEU A 67 -12.93 -3.10 -8.12
C LEU A 67 -12.07 -1.89 -7.72
N PRO A 68 -12.64 -0.67 -7.76
CA PRO A 68 -11.95 0.52 -7.26
C PRO A 68 -11.56 0.37 -5.80
N ARG A 69 -10.62 1.20 -5.36
CA ARG A 69 -10.16 1.22 -3.97
C ARG A 69 -11.33 1.46 -3.02
N ILE A 70 -11.44 0.62 -1.99
CA ILE A 70 -12.54 0.70 -1.00
C ILE A 70 -12.19 1.61 0.18
N ALA A 71 -10.96 2.08 0.25
CA ALA A 71 -10.46 2.90 1.35
C ALA A 71 -9.44 3.89 0.84
N THR A 72 -9.13 4.89 1.65
CA THR A 72 -8.05 5.84 1.42
C THR A 72 -6.86 5.40 2.28
N ALA A 73 -5.66 5.38 1.69
CA ALA A 73 -4.43 5.12 2.41
C ALA A 73 -3.63 6.41 2.51
N LEU A 74 -3.34 6.84 3.72
CA LEU A 74 -2.56 8.06 3.99
C LEU A 74 -1.25 7.69 4.69
N ALA A 75 -0.17 8.36 4.30
CA ALA A 75 1.10 8.23 5.00
C ALA A 75 0.95 8.92 6.38
N ALA A 76 0.97 8.14 7.44
CA ALA A 76 0.90 8.69 8.80
C ALA A 76 2.24 9.30 9.21
N THR A 77 3.32 8.78 8.66
CA THR A 77 4.69 9.30 8.78
C THR A 77 5.28 9.35 7.38
N ASP A 78 6.50 9.86 7.24
CA ASP A 78 7.23 9.68 5.99
C ASP A 78 7.39 8.19 5.73
N CYS A 79 7.12 7.76 4.51
CA CYS A 79 7.06 6.34 4.16
C CYS A 79 7.91 6.02 2.93
N LYS A 80 8.43 4.80 2.91
CA LYS A 80 8.93 4.16 1.71
C LYS A 80 8.11 2.91 1.48
N LEU A 81 7.48 2.82 0.30
CA LEU A 81 6.59 1.73 -0.06
C LEU A 81 7.09 1.03 -1.32
N ALA A 82 6.94 -0.28 -1.37
CA ALA A 82 7.14 -1.04 -2.59
C ALA A 82 5.78 -1.17 -3.29
N ALA A 83 5.70 -0.69 -4.53
CA ALA A 83 4.50 -0.86 -5.35
C ALA A 83 4.65 -2.11 -6.20
N VAL A 84 3.74 -3.06 -6.02
CA VAL A 84 3.79 -4.35 -6.71
C VAL A 84 2.57 -4.47 -7.62
N SER A 85 2.81 -4.53 -8.93
CA SER A 85 1.75 -4.65 -9.92
C SER A 85 1.06 -6.01 -9.82
N GLU A 86 -0.14 -6.12 -10.40
CA GLU A 86 -0.86 -7.38 -10.47
C GLU A 86 0.01 -8.48 -11.11
N LYS A 87 0.64 -8.15 -12.23
CA LYS A 87 1.50 -9.10 -12.94
C LYS A 87 2.65 -9.59 -12.06
N ARG A 88 3.27 -8.67 -11.34
CA ARG A 88 4.36 -8.99 -10.44
C ARG A 88 3.87 -9.81 -9.24
N PHE A 89 2.72 -9.44 -8.69
CA PHE A 89 2.10 -10.13 -7.58
C PHE A 89 1.82 -11.60 -7.91
N LEU A 90 1.32 -11.88 -9.11
CA LEU A 90 1.02 -13.24 -9.54
C LEU A 90 2.26 -14.11 -9.74
N ARG A 91 3.45 -13.50 -9.78
CA ARG A 91 4.72 -14.23 -9.94
C ARG A 91 5.44 -14.46 -8.61
N LEU A 92 4.95 -13.87 -7.55
CA LEU A 92 5.51 -14.09 -6.20
C LEU A 92 4.98 -15.40 -5.61
#